data_c072f57b1684b1ef77d76f5c5eef730d
#
_entry.id   c072f57b1684b1ef77d76f5c5eef730d
#
_cell.length_a   1.000
_cell.length_b   1.000
_cell.length_c   1.000
_cell.angle_alpha   90.00
_cell.angle_beta   90.00
_cell.angle_gamma   90.00
#
_symmetry.space_group_name_H-M   'P 1'
#
loop_
_entity.id
_entity.type
_entity.pdbx_description
1 polymer ?
#
loop_
_entity_poly.entity_id
_entity_poly.type
_entity_poly.pdbx_seq_one_letter_code
_entity_poly.pdbx_strand_id
1 'polypeptide(L)'
;MKTILVLLDGLNYRVAHDAMGYLQAECAAGRGRLYLLESELPSLSRPLYECILTGVTPVESGVVHNHVSRLSHQQSVFHYARAAGLTTAAAAYHWFSELYNRTPFDAARDRHTDAPELQIQHGHFYYDDGYPDSHLFDDAESLRQRHQPDFLLIHPMNIDDAGHRFGLSSPQYRNAARRADGSLSRYLPEWLAAGYQVLVTADHGMNDDRSHGGALPEERQVPLFVFGAGFSLDDADPQQTELCGTICDLLQAAHDKPRCRALLAQDAR
;
A
#
# COMPACT_ATOMS: atom_id res chain seq x y z
N MET A 1 -11.76 -11.23 7.34
CA MET A 1 -10.37 -11.46 7.87
C MET A 1 -9.72 -10.09 8.06
N LYS A 2 -8.78 -9.92 9.00
CA LYS A 2 -8.02 -8.66 9.12
C LYS A 2 -7.00 -8.56 7.99
N THR A 3 -6.75 -7.35 7.48
CA THR A 3 -5.87 -7.14 6.33
C THR A 3 -4.92 -5.97 6.55
N ILE A 4 -3.65 -6.14 6.22
CA ILE A 4 -2.63 -5.09 6.17
C ILE A 4 -2.22 -4.89 4.71
N LEU A 5 -2.29 -3.65 4.23
CA LEU A 5 -1.69 -3.23 2.97
C LEU A 5 -0.42 -2.42 3.28
N VAL A 6 0.73 -2.92 2.86
CA VAL A 6 2.00 -2.16 2.86
C VAL A 6 2.22 -1.64 1.45
N LEU A 7 2.20 -0.34 1.29
CA LEU A 7 2.37 0.36 0.02
C LEU A 7 3.73 1.06 0.03
N LEU A 8 4.74 0.40 -0.53
CA LEU A 8 6.12 0.87 -0.60
C LEU A 8 6.27 1.84 -1.77
N ASP A 9 6.23 3.16 -1.49
CA ASP A 9 6.27 4.19 -2.52
C ASP A 9 7.49 4.05 -3.44
N GLY A 10 7.24 4.07 -4.75
CA GLY A 10 8.28 4.10 -5.77
C GLY A 10 9.08 2.81 -5.94
N LEU A 11 8.62 1.64 -5.45
CA LEU A 11 9.40 0.40 -5.53
C LEU A 11 9.20 -0.33 -6.86
N ASN A 12 10.24 -0.37 -7.67
CA ASN A 12 10.29 -1.14 -8.93
C ASN A 12 10.29 -2.66 -8.68
N TYR A 13 9.57 -3.41 -9.53
CA TYR A 13 9.46 -4.88 -9.45
C TYR A 13 10.80 -5.60 -9.43
N ARG A 14 11.71 -5.26 -10.35
CA ARG A 14 13.01 -5.94 -10.46
C ARG A 14 13.85 -5.72 -9.20
N VAL A 15 13.82 -4.51 -8.65
CA VAL A 15 14.55 -4.22 -7.41
C VAL A 15 13.92 -4.94 -6.22
N ALA A 16 12.60 -5.04 -6.16
CA ALA A 16 11.93 -5.87 -5.15
C ALA A 16 12.35 -7.34 -5.26
N HIS A 17 12.32 -7.89 -6.48
CA HIS A 17 12.74 -9.28 -6.74
C HIS A 17 14.19 -9.53 -6.35
N ASP A 18 15.12 -8.62 -6.68
CA ASP A 18 16.55 -8.83 -6.54
C ASP A 18 17.11 -8.43 -5.15
N ALA A 19 16.43 -7.52 -4.43
CA ALA A 19 16.97 -6.91 -3.22
C ALA A 19 16.19 -7.22 -1.93
N MET A 20 14.93 -7.65 -2.01
CA MET A 20 14.10 -7.95 -0.83
C MET A 20 14.22 -9.44 -0.46
N GLY A 21 15.37 -9.80 0.10
CA GLY A 21 15.75 -11.20 0.31
C GLY A 21 14.88 -11.95 1.32
N TYR A 22 14.35 -11.27 2.34
CA TYR A 22 13.45 -11.90 3.30
C TYR A 22 12.10 -12.28 2.67
N LEU A 23 11.44 -11.35 1.98
CA LEU A 23 10.17 -11.66 1.32
C LEU A 23 10.34 -12.73 0.23
N GLN A 24 11.46 -12.71 -0.51
CA GLN A 24 11.80 -13.77 -1.46
C GLN A 24 11.98 -15.14 -0.80
N ALA A 25 12.64 -15.19 0.37
CA ALA A 25 12.79 -16.43 1.12
C ALA A 25 11.45 -16.99 1.61
N GLU A 26 10.52 -16.12 2.05
CA GLU A 26 9.15 -16.51 2.42
C GLU A 26 8.38 -17.08 1.21
N CYS A 27 8.51 -16.45 0.03
CA CYS A 27 7.92 -16.97 -1.20
C CYS A 27 8.53 -18.31 -1.62
N ALA A 28 9.85 -18.44 -1.57
CA ALA A 28 10.55 -19.70 -1.89
C ALA A 28 10.17 -20.84 -0.94
N ALA A 29 9.82 -20.52 0.31
CA ALA A 29 9.33 -21.48 1.30
C ALA A 29 7.83 -21.80 1.15
N GLY A 30 7.14 -21.25 0.15
CA GLY A 30 5.71 -21.47 -0.09
C GLY A 30 4.77 -20.81 0.92
N ARG A 31 5.26 -19.82 1.69
CA ARG A 31 4.45 -19.07 2.66
C ARG A 31 3.88 -17.76 2.11
N GLY A 32 4.25 -17.40 0.89
CA GLY A 32 3.76 -16.25 0.16
C GLY A 32 4.04 -16.38 -1.32
N ARG A 33 3.64 -15.39 -2.10
CA ARG A 33 3.91 -15.32 -3.54
C ARG A 33 4.15 -13.90 -4.00
N LEU A 34 5.03 -13.76 -5.00
CA LEU A 34 5.30 -12.53 -5.72
C LEU A 34 4.62 -12.56 -7.08
N TYR A 35 3.85 -11.52 -7.38
CA TYR A 35 3.27 -11.24 -8.69
C TYR A 35 3.85 -9.93 -9.25
N LEU A 36 3.85 -9.82 -10.57
CA LEU A 36 4.10 -8.56 -11.27
C LEU A 36 2.76 -7.82 -11.41
N LEU A 37 2.74 -6.55 -11.00
CA LEU A 37 1.67 -5.62 -11.35
C LEU A 37 2.19 -4.59 -12.36
N GLU A 38 1.31 -4.12 -13.22
CA GLU A 38 1.53 -2.94 -14.03
C GLU A 38 0.70 -1.78 -13.51
N SER A 39 1.37 -0.67 -13.10
CA SER A 39 0.65 0.50 -12.59
C SER A 39 -0.16 1.18 -13.67
N GLU A 40 -1.28 1.80 -13.29
CA GLU A 40 -2.08 2.66 -14.13
C GLU A 40 -1.31 3.96 -14.49
N LEU A 41 -1.86 4.74 -15.40
CA LEU A 41 -1.28 5.99 -15.85
C LEU A 41 -2.12 7.20 -15.42
N PRO A 42 -1.49 8.33 -15.09
CA PRO A 42 -0.03 8.55 -14.96
C PRO A 42 0.56 7.81 -13.75
N SER A 43 1.81 7.34 -13.87
CA SER A 43 2.53 6.65 -12.80
C SER A 43 3.03 7.63 -11.73
N LEU A 44 2.09 8.33 -11.09
CA LEU A 44 2.29 9.33 -10.06
C LEU A 44 1.65 8.90 -8.74
N SER A 45 2.27 9.25 -7.63
CA SER A 45 1.92 8.74 -6.30
C SER A 45 0.45 8.98 -5.92
N ARG A 46 -0.01 10.24 -5.79
CA ARG A 46 -1.39 10.53 -5.37
C ARG A 46 -2.45 9.93 -6.32
N PRO A 47 -2.34 10.00 -7.65
CA PRO A 47 -3.21 9.29 -8.58
C PRO A 47 -3.29 7.78 -8.32
N LEU A 48 -2.16 7.14 -8.03
CA LEU A 48 -2.10 5.71 -7.85
C LEU A 48 -2.49 5.26 -6.44
N TYR A 49 -2.30 6.10 -5.41
CA TYR A 49 -2.92 5.85 -4.09
C TYR A 49 -4.44 5.77 -4.21
N GLU A 50 -5.04 6.72 -4.94
CA GLU A 50 -6.47 6.73 -5.23
C GLU A 50 -6.87 5.49 -6.02
N CYS A 51 -6.13 5.13 -7.08
CA CYS A 51 -6.41 3.95 -7.91
C CYS A 51 -6.41 2.66 -7.09
N ILE A 52 -5.35 2.41 -6.31
CA ILE A 52 -5.20 1.20 -5.50
C ILE A 52 -6.31 1.07 -4.46
N LEU A 53 -6.66 2.18 -3.80
CA LEU A 53 -7.62 2.15 -2.70
C LEU A 53 -9.08 2.26 -3.15
N THR A 54 -9.34 2.65 -4.40
CA THR A 54 -10.72 2.82 -4.92
C THR A 54 -11.07 1.87 -6.06
N GLY A 55 -10.08 1.25 -6.70
CA GLY A 55 -10.29 0.41 -7.88
C GLY A 55 -10.75 1.21 -9.12
N VAL A 56 -10.43 2.51 -9.18
CA VAL A 56 -10.81 3.42 -10.27
C VAL A 56 -9.53 4.02 -10.87
N THR A 57 -9.46 4.04 -12.20
CA THR A 57 -8.29 4.61 -12.88
C THR A 57 -8.13 6.12 -12.59
N PRO A 58 -6.91 6.68 -12.63
CA PRO A 58 -6.71 8.10 -12.39
C PRO A 58 -7.54 9.01 -13.30
N VAL A 59 -7.71 8.62 -14.56
CA VAL A 59 -8.51 9.42 -15.53
C VAL A 59 -9.99 9.44 -15.15
N GLU A 60 -10.53 8.34 -14.64
CA GLU A 60 -11.92 8.24 -14.21
C GLU A 60 -12.17 8.91 -12.85
N SER A 61 -11.22 8.80 -11.92
CA SER A 61 -11.33 9.44 -10.61
C SER A 61 -11.13 10.96 -10.67
N GLY A 62 -10.39 11.43 -11.69
CA GLY A 62 -9.98 12.83 -11.85
C GLY A 62 -8.82 13.22 -10.92
N VAL A 63 -8.24 12.30 -10.16
CA VAL A 63 -6.99 12.49 -9.43
C VAL A 63 -5.84 12.12 -10.37
N VAL A 64 -5.44 13.05 -11.22
CA VAL A 64 -4.49 12.84 -12.33
C VAL A 64 -3.11 13.44 -12.09
N HIS A 65 -2.90 14.10 -10.96
CA HIS A 65 -1.64 14.74 -10.59
C HIS A 65 -1.51 14.85 -9.07
N ASN A 66 -0.26 14.88 -8.57
CA ASN A 66 0.03 14.98 -7.13
C ASN A 66 -0.54 16.27 -6.47
N HIS A 67 -0.78 17.33 -7.26
CA HIS A 67 -1.36 18.58 -6.77
C HIS A 67 -2.90 18.60 -6.72
N VAL A 68 -3.59 17.51 -7.06
CA VAL A 68 -5.04 17.40 -6.90
C VAL A 68 -5.35 17.17 -5.42
N SER A 69 -5.44 18.27 -4.65
CA SER A 69 -5.71 18.23 -3.21
C SER A 69 -7.20 18.44 -2.94
N ARG A 70 -7.92 17.36 -2.75
CA ARG A 70 -9.34 17.32 -2.39
C ARG A 70 -9.69 15.97 -1.76
N LEU A 71 -10.83 15.89 -1.09
CA LEU A 71 -11.40 14.59 -0.72
C LEU A 71 -11.72 13.78 -1.99
N SER A 72 -11.51 12.48 -1.93
CA SER A 72 -11.91 11.58 -2.99
C SER A 72 -13.42 11.62 -3.21
N HIS A 73 -13.84 11.55 -4.48
CA HIS A 73 -15.23 11.35 -4.87
C HIS A 73 -15.59 9.87 -5.03
N GLN A 74 -14.63 8.98 -4.77
CA GLN A 74 -14.79 7.53 -4.92
C GLN A 74 -14.91 6.84 -3.56
N GLN A 75 -15.58 5.70 -3.53
CA GLN A 75 -15.58 4.82 -2.37
C GLN A 75 -14.27 4.03 -2.34
N SER A 76 -13.53 4.13 -1.23
CA SER A 76 -12.26 3.42 -1.02
C SER A 76 -12.45 2.20 -0.10
N VAL A 77 -11.40 1.38 0.03
CA VAL A 77 -11.34 0.29 1.02
C VAL A 77 -11.76 0.79 2.41
N PHE A 78 -11.33 1.99 2.81
CA PHE A 78 -11.74 2.57 4.11
C PHE A 78 -13.25 2.77 4.20
N HIS A 79 -13.88 3.27 3.15
CA HIS A 79 -15.34 3.48 3.11
C HIS A 79 -16.10 2.15 3.21
N TYR A 80 -15.70 1.14 2.44
CA TYR A 80 -16.32 -0.18 2.48
C TYR A 80 -16.12 -0.87 3.84
N ALA A 81 -14.93 -0.79 4.40
CA ALA A 81 -14.64 -1.32 5.73
C ALA A 81 -15.52 -0.64 6.80
N ARG A 82 -15.63 0.72 6.76
CA ARG A 82 -16.47 1.47 7.67
C ARG A 82 -17.96 1.13 7.52
N ALA A 83 -18.44 0.98 6.30
CA ALA A 83 -19.82 0.57 6.02
C ALA A 83 -20.13 -0.84 6.55
N ALA A 84 -19.13 -1.72 6.61
CA ALA A 84 -19.23 -3.05 7.20
C ALA A 84 -19.04 -3.05 8.74
N GLY A 85 -18.88 -1.89 9.38
CA GLY A 85 -18.67 -1.77 10.82
C GLY A 85 -17.25 -2.14 11.29
N LEU A 86 -16.29 -2.20 10.37
CA LEU A 86 -14.91 -2.57 10.65
C LEU A 86 -14.08 -1.35 11.10
N THR A 87 -13.01 -1.63 11.85
CA THR A 87 -12.07 -0.62 12.34
C THR A 87 -10.93 -0.42 11.34
N THR A 88 -10.59 0.86 11.08
CA THR A 88 -9.60 1.26 10.08
C THR A 88 -8.47 2.08 10.70
N ALA A 89 -7.26 1.85 10.22
CA ALA A 89 -6.10 2.64 10.63
C ALA A 89 -5.12 2.87 9.46
N ALA A 90 -4.28 3.90 9.59
CA ALA A 90 -3.18 4.14 8.66
C ALA A 90 -1.98 4.78 9.35
N ALA A 91 -0.78 4.26 9.07
CA ALA A 91 0.49 4.96 9.26
C ALA A 91 1.00 5.32 7.86
N ALA A 92 0.88 6.58 7.46
CA ALA A 92 1.02 6.93 6.05
C ALA A 92 1.37 8.41 5.82
N TYR A 93 1.76 8.72 4.59
CA TYR A 93 1.93 10.09 4.14
C TYR A 93 0.61 10.87 4.20
N HIS A 94 0.67 12.15 4.53
CA HIS A 94 -0.50 12.99 4.80
C HIS A 94 -1.53 13.04 3.65
N TRP A 95 -1.13 12.72 2.42
CA TRP A 95 -2.04 12.71 1.27
C TRP A 95 -3.19 11.70 1.41
N PHE A 96 -3.00 10.62 2.18
CA PHE A 96 -4.09 9.69 2.47
C PHE A 96 -5.15 10.31 3.39
N SER A 97 -4.72 11.13 4.35
CA SER A 97 -5.65 11.93 5.17
C SER A 97 -6.41 12.95 4.30
N GLU A 98 -5.73 13.60 3.35
CA GLU A 98 -6.38 14.55 2.44
C GLU A 98 -7.37 13.88 1.48
N LEU A 99 -7.10 12.65 1.05
CA LEU A 99 -8.00 11.91 0.16
C LEU A 99 -9.25 11.38 0.90
N TYR A 100 -9.13 10.97 2.17
CA TYR A 100 -10.19 10.19 2.81
C TYR A 100 -10.71 10.75 4.13
N ASN A 101 -10.00 11.66 4.78
CA ASN A 101 -10.43 12.24 6.05
C ASN A 101 -10.75 13.73 5.96
N ARG A 102 -9.70 14.56 5.77
CA ARG A 102 -9.84 16.03 5.80
C ARG A 102 -8.83 16.69 4.87
N THR A 103 -9.28 17.67 4.11
CA THR A 103 -8.45 18.50 3.24
C THR A 103 -8.78 19.97 3.45
N PRO A 104 -7.81 20.91 3.49
CA PRO A 104 -6.36 20.63 3.50
C PRO A 104 -5.91 19.97 4.80
N PHE A 105 -4.76 19.27 4.74
CA PHE A 105 -4.11 18.69 5.90
C PHE A 105 -3.60 19.78 6.85
N ASP A 106 -3.90 19.62 8.14
CA ASP A 106 -3.36 20.45 9.22
C ASP A 106 -2.63 19.52 10.20
N ALA A 107 -1.30 19.67 10.28
CA ALA A 107 -0.48 18.76 11.07
C ALA A 107 -0.83 18.78 12.57
N ALA A 108 -1.25 19.92 13.12
CA ALA A 108 -1.64 20.00 14.52
C ALA A 108 -2.92 19.23 14.83
N ARG A 109 -3.82 19.16 13.86
CA ARG A 109 -5.13 18.48 13.98
C ARG A 109 -5.07 17.03 13.52
N ASP A 110 -4.38 16.76 12.38
CA ASP A 110 -4.57 15.54 11.60
C ASP A 110 -3.41 14.55 11.73
N ARG A 111 -2.20 14.99 12.17
CA ARG A 111 -1.03 14.11 12.25
C ARG A 111 -1.28 12.87 13.11
N HIS A 112 -1.96 13.01 14.21
CA HIS A 112 -2.35 11.94 15.10
C HIS A 112 -3.87 11.91 15.20
N THR A 113 -4.49 11.18 14.29
CA THR A 113 -5.94 11.04 14.22
C THR A 113 -6.41 9.92 15.14
N ASP A 114 -7.41 10.22 15.98
CA ASP A 114 -8.19 9.25 16.74
C ASP A 114 -9.64 9.74 16.77
N ALA A 115 -10.39 9.38 15.73
CA ALA A 115 -11.71 9.95 15.46
C ALA A 115 -12.62 8.89 14.82
N PRO A 116 -13.54 8.30 15.59
CA PRO A 116 -14.37 7.17 15.14
C PRO A 116 -15.33 7.51 14.00
N GLU A 117 -15.60 8.79 13.77
CA GLU A 117 -16.47 9.28 12.68
C GLU A 117 -15.76 9.35 11.32
N LEU A 118 -14.42 9.30 11.27
CA LEU A 118 -13.66 9.42 10.04
C LEU A 118 -13.53 8.08 9.30
N GLN A 119 -13.16 8.14 8.01
CA GLN A 119 -12.93 6.96 7.20
C GLN A 119 -11.67 6.22 7.64
N ILE A 120 -10.58 6.95 7.94
CA ILE A 120 -9.40 6.43 8.64
C ILE A 120 -9.54 6.87 10.10
N GLN A 121 -10.00 5.96 10.95
CA GLN A 121 -10.33 6.28 12.35
C GLN A 121 -9.10 6.56 13.20
N HIS A 122 -8.04 5.77 12.99
CA HIS A 122 -6.79 5.86 13.75
C HIS A 122 -5.65 6.13 12.77
N GLY A 123 -4.96 7.25 12.91
CA GLY A 123 -3.95 7.65 11.94
C GLY A 123 -2.70 8.23 12.58
N HIS A 124 -1.54 7.85 12.03
CA HIS A 124 -0.28 8.57 12.17
C HIS A 124 0.15 9.03 10.79
N PHE A 125 -0.01 10.33 10.51
CA PHE A 125 0.27 10.91 9.20
C PHE A 125 1.53 11.77 9.24
N TYR A 126 2.57 11.35 8.51
CA TYR A 126 3.78 12.14 8.34
C TYR A 126 3.66 13.04 7.08
N TYR A 127 4.48 14.10 7.02
CA TYR A 127 4.46 15.09 5.94
C TYR A 127 5.87 15.57 5.53
N ASP A 128 6.90 14.81 5.89
CA ASP A 128 8.28 15.00 5.49
C ASP A 128 8.72 13.74 4.73
N ASP A 129 9.14 13.87 3.47
CA ASP A 129 9.54 12.75 2.61
C ASP A 129 10.73 11.98 3.18
N GLY A 130 11.53 12.63 4.02
CA GLY A 130 12.64 12.01 4.77
C GLY A 130 12.23 11.33 6.08
N TYR A 131 10.92 11.27 6.42
CA TYR A 131 10.48 10.55 7.64
C TYR A 131 10.97 9.11 7.62
N PRO A 132 11.70 8.62 8.66
CA PRO A 132 12.30 7.30 8.60
C PRO A 132 11.28 6.18 8.51
N ASP A 133 11.40 5.31 7.50
CA ASP A 133 10.53 4.14 7.35
C ASP A 133 10.52 3.27 8.62
N SER A 134 11.66 3.14 9.33
CA SER A 134 11.73 2.37 10.59
C SER A 134 10.80 2.94 11.67
N HIS A 135 10.68 4.26 11.77
CA HIS A 135 9.75 4.91 12.70
C HIS A 135 8.30 4.72 12.25
N LEU A 136 8.06 4.79 10.94
CA LEU A 136 6.71 4.56 10.39
C LEU A 136 6.21 3.14 10.66
N PHE A 137 7.07 2.13 10.53
CA PHE A 137 6.71 0.76 10.88
C PHE A 137 6.44 0.61 12.40
N ASP A 138 7.18 1.31 13.26
CA ASP A 138 6.91 1.36 14.70
C ASP A 138 5.57 2.09 14.99
N ASP A 139 5.25 3.18 14.27
CA ASP A 139 3.95 3.87 14.35
C ASP A 139 2.80 2.93 13.94
N ALA A 140 2.97 2.20 12.84
CA ALA A 140 1.99 1.24 12.35
C ALA A 140 1.75 0.11 13.38
N GLU A 141 2.83 -0.41 13.98
CA GLU A 141 2.73 -1.44 15.00
C GLU A 141 2.05 -0.91 16.27
N SER A 142 2.32 0.33 16.66
CA SER A 142 1.62 1.01 17.77
C SER A 142 0.11 1.11 17.51
N LEU A 143 -0.29 1.50 16.29
CA LEU A 143 -1.70 1.54 15.89
C LEU A 143 -2.32 0.14 15.92
N ARG A 144 -1.61 -0.86 15.37
CA ARG A 144 -2.08 -2.25 15.35
C ARG A 144 -2.31 -2.80 16.76
N GLN A 145 -1.37 -2.59 17.66
CA GLN A 145 -1.46 -3.10 19.03
C GLN A 145 -2.57 -2.41 19.83
N ARG A 146 -2.72 -1.10 19.69
CA ARG A 146 -3.71 -0.31 20.46
C ARG A 146 -5.13 -0.51 19.96
N HIS A 147 -5.34 -0.52 18.65
CA HIS A 147 -6.67 -0.46 18.05
C HIS A 147 -7.09 -1.77 17.37
N GLN A 148 -6.13 -2.68 17.12
CA GLN A 148 -6.36 -3.96 16.44
C GLN A 148 -7.24 -3.83 15.19
N PRO A 149 -6.93 -2.86 14.28
CA PRO A 149 -7.79 -2.53 13.16
C PRO A 149 -8.04 -3.76 12.27
N ASP A 150 -9.19 -3.79 11.62
CA ASP A 150 -9.50 -4.80 10.61
C ASP A 150 -8.78 -4.49 9.30
N PHE A 151 -8.63 -3.21 8.96
CA PHE A 151 -7.81 -2.74 7.84
C PHE A 151 -6.74 -1.75 8.32
N LEU A 152 -5.48 -2.04 8.03
CA LEU A 152 -4.33 -1.17 8.31
C LEU A 152 -3.56 -0.89 7.02
N LEU A 153 -3.43 0.39 6.66
CA LEU A 153 -2.52 0.85 5.62
C LEU A 153 -1.19 1.29 6.24
N ILE A 154 -0.08 0.83 5.66
CA ILE A 154 1.29 1.26 6.01
C ILE A 154 1.94 1.79 4.75
N HIS A 155 2.35 3.06 4.74
CA HIS A 155 2.89 3.70 3.54
C HIS A 155 4.24 4.38 3.82
N PRO A 156 5.37 3.67 3.67
CA PRO A 156 6.72 4.23 3.74
C PRO A 156 7.14 4.87 2.41
N MET A 157 8.01 5.92 2.47
CA MET A 157 8.40 6.72 1.31
C MET A 157 9.90 6.70 1.00
N ASN A 158 10.74 6.08 1.84
CA ASN A 158 12.19 6.27 1.69
C ASN A 158 12.77 5.57 0.45
N ILE A 159 12.03 4.67 -0.22
CA ILE A 159 12.47 4.09 -1.50
C ILE A 159 12.30 5.13 -2.60
N ASP A 160 11.15 5.80 -2.66
CA ASP A 160 10.88 6.87 -3.62
C ASP A 160 11.86 8.05 -3.44
N ASP A 161 12.05 8.52 -2.20
CA ASP A 161 13.03 9.58 -1.89
C ASP A 161 14.45 9.20 -2.36
N ALA A 162 14.87 7.95 -2.15
CA ALA A 162 16.16 7.46 -2.65
C ALA A 162 16.18 7.41 -4.19
N GLY A 163 15.06 7.06 -4.82
CA GLY A 163 14.92 7.06 -6.28
C GLY A 163 15.08 8.45 -6.87
N HIS A 164 14.40 9.44 -6.34
CA HIS A 164 14.51 10.84 -6.76
C HIS A 164 15.91 11.43 -6.55
N ARG A 165 16.60 11.02 -5.50
CA ARG A 165 17.97 11.50 -5.22
C ARG A 165 19.03 10.80 -6.07
N PHE A 166 18.89 9.52 -6.35
CA PHE A 166 20.00 8.69 -6.83
C PHE A 166 19.69 7.88 -8.09
N GLY A 167 18.44 7.70 -8.48
CA GLY A 167 17.99 6.90 -9.62
C GLY A 167 17.85 5.40 -9.33
N LEU A 168 17.13 4.71 -10.20
CA LEU A 168 16.80 3.28 -10.10
C LEU A 168 18.01 2.38 -9.91
N SER A 169 19.08 2.59 -10.74
CA SER A 169 20.27 1.73 -10.75
C SER A 169 21.22 1.99 -9.59
N SER A 170 20.91 2.91 -8.67
CA SER A 170 21.79 3.30 -7.58
C SER A 170 21.84 2.25 -6.44
N PRO A 171 22.99 2.11 -5.74
CA PRO A 171 23.05 1.32 -4.51
C PRO A 171 22.13 1.85 -3.42
N GLN A 172 21.90 3.17 -3.38
CA GLN A 172 21.05 3.84 -2.37
C GLN A 172 19.59 3.40 -2.50
N TYR A 173 19.06 3.35 -3.70
CA TYR A 173 17.71 2.87 -3.97
C TYR A 173 17.55 1.39 -3.58
N ARG A 174 18.46 0.52 -4.01
CA ARG A 174 18.46 -0.90 -3.58
C ARG A 174 18.61 -1.07 -2.06
N ASN A 175 19.40 -0.22 -1.40
CA ASN A 175 19.55 -0.27 0.04
C ASN A 175 18.31 0.22 0.77
N ALA A 176 17.54 1.18 0.21
CA ALA A 176 16.25 1.55 0.76
C ALA A 176 15.26 0.38 0.72
N ALA A 177 15.19 -0.34 -0.42
CA ALA A 177 14.39 -1.56 -0.53
C ALA A 177 14.82 -2.65 0.49
N ARG A 178 16.12 -2.87 0.69
CA ARG A 178 16.64 -3.81 1.72
C ARG A 178 16.27 -3.41 3.14
N ARG A 179 16.25 -2.09 3.45
CA ARG A 179 15.82 -1.61 4.78
C ARG A 179 14.34 -1.85 5.01
N ALA A 180 13.50 -1.62 3.99
CA ALA A 180 12.07 -1.93 4.06
C ALA A 180 11.84 -3.45 4.27
N ASP A 181 12.56 -4.30 3.54
CA ASP A 181 12.54 -5.76 3.71
C ASP A 181 12.96 -6.17 5.13
N GLY A 182 14.00 -5.51 5.69
CA GLY A 182 14.42 -5.72 7.07
C GLY A 182 13.36 -5.32 8.10
N SER A 183 12.60 -4.24 7.87
CA SER A 183 11.47 -3.87 8.71
C SER A 183 10.35 -4.91 8.61
N LEU A 184 10.03 -5.36 7.39
CA LEU A 184 9.03 -6.41 7.17
C LEU A 184 9.41 -7.73 7.82
N SER A 185 10.69 -8.11 7.82
CA SER A 185 11.16 -9.33 8.48
C SER A 185 10.91 -9.34 9.99
N ARG A 186 10.86 -8.16 10.60
CA ARG A 186 10.56 -8.00 12.03
C ARG A 186 9.08 -8.15 12.34
N TYR A 187 8.19 -7.60 11.49
CA TYR A 187 6.77 -7.49 11.82
C TYR A 187 5.87 -8.51 11.13
N LEU A 188 6.20 -8.94 9.92
CA LEU A 188 5.36 -9.87 9.14
C LEU A 188 4.99 -11.16 9.90
N PRO A 189 5.92 -11.84 10.60
CA PRO A 189 5.58 -13.04 11.35
C PRO A 189 4.53 -12.80 12.44
N GLU A 190 4.62 -11.66 13.13
CA GLU A 190 3.67 -11.29 14.19
C GLU A 190 2.30 -10.93 13.60
N TRP A 191 2.26 -10.23 12.47
CA TRP A 191 1.01 -9.89 11.78
C TRP A 191 0.27 -11.14 11.32
N LEU A 192 1.00 -12.10 10.72
CA LEU A 192 0.43 -13.38 10.29
C LEU A 192 -0.06 -14.20 11.48
N ALA A 193 0.70 -14.27 12.58
CA ALA A 193 0.29 -14.95 13.80
C ALA A 193 -0.95 -14.30 14.45
N ALA A 194 -1.14 -12.98 14.27
CA ALA A 194 -2.34 -12.27 14.71
C ALA A 194 -3.53 -12.40 13.73
N GLY A 195 -3.40 -13.20 12.66
CA GLY A 195 -4.46 -13.50 11.69
C GLY A 195 -4.64 -12.49 10.57
N TYR A 196 -3.69 -11.56 10.39
CA TYR A 196 -3.75 -10.63 9.27
C TYR A 196 -3.37 -11.31 7.95
N GLN A 197 -4.08 -10.93 6.90
CA GLN A 197 -3.66 -11.14 5.51
C GLN A 197 -2.81 -9.94 5.11
N VAL A 198 -1.67 -10.16 4.48
CA VAL A 198 -0.71 -9.07 4.21
C VAL A 198 -0.45 -8.97 2.71
N LEU A 199 -0.69 -7.79 2.15
CA LEU A 199 -0.28 -7.41 0.80
C LEU A 199 0.87 -6.41 0.92
N VAL A 200 1.96 -6.62 0.17
CA VAL A 200 3.06 -5.66 0.04
C VAL A 200 3.21 -5.32 -1.43
N THR A 201 2.96 -4.07 -1.80
CA THR A 201 3.02 -3.61 -3.19
C THR A 201 3.66 -2.23 -3.27
N ALA A 202 3.67 -1.65 -4.46
CA ALA A 202 4.04 -0.27 -4.71
C ALA A 202 2.98 0.40 -5.59
N ASP A 203 2.93 1.70 -5.56
CA ASP A 203 2.11 2.52 -6.44
C ASP A 203 2.71 2.61 -7.84
N HIS A 204 3.99 2.95 -7.95
CA HIS A 204 4.79 3.01 -9.18
C HIS A 204 6.24 2.55 -8.91
N GLY A 205 7.03 2.47 -9.97
CA GLY A 205 8.47 2.25 -9.91
C GLY A 205 9.25 3.56 -10.04
N MET A 206 10.48 3.48 -10.58
CA MET A 206 11.41 4.60 -10.71
C MET A 206 12.29 4.38 -11.95
N ASN A 207 12.69 5.46 -12.62
CA ASN A 207 13.66 5.40 -13.72
C ASN A 207 15.05 5.92 -13.31
N ASP A 208 16.02 5.83 -14.21
CA ASP A 208 17.39 6.33 -13.96
C ASP A 208 17.52 7.85 -14.11
N ASP A 209 16.53 8.52 -14.70
CA ASP A 209 16.42 9.97 -14.73
C ASP A 209 15.94 10.55 -13.38
N ARG A 210 15.81 9.71 -12.35
CA ARG A 210 15.33 10.08 -11.00
C ARG A 210 13.89 10.58 -11.00
N SER A 211 13.05 9.97 -11.80
CA SER A 211 11.69 10.42 -12.06
C SER A 211 10.77 9.23 -12.31
N HIS A 212 9.50 9.52 -12.32
CA HIS A 212 8.39 8.62 -12.68
C HIS A 212 7.22 9.48 -13.17
N GLY A 213 6.11 8.87 -13.57
CA GLY A 213 4.91 9.57 -14.06
C GLY A 213 4.63 9.27 -15.52
N GLY A 214 5.55 8.61 -16.19
CA GLY A 214 5.46 8.22 -17.60
C GLY A 214 5.05 6.76 -17.79
N ALA A 215 5.32 6.25 -18.98
CA ALA A 215 4.92 4.92 -19.44
C ALA A 215 6.08 3.93 -19.55
N LEU A 216 7.26 4.27 -19.00
CA LEU A 216 8.40 3.36 -19.04
C LEU A 216 8.14 2.12 -18.18
N PRO A 217 8.55 0.92 -18.62
CA PRO A 217 8.35 -0.31 -17.83
C PRO A 217 8.91 -0.20 -16.41
N GLU A 218 10.07 0.43 -16.24
CA GLU A 218 10.69 0.63 -14.92
C GLU A 218 9.91 1.55 -13.99
N GLU A 219 9.04 2.42 -14.51
CA GLU A 219 8.13 3.26 -13.73
C GLU A 219 6.82 2.57 -13.41
N ARG A 220 6.39 1.58 -14.24
CA ARG A 220 5.08 0.95 -14.15
C ARG A 220 5.11 -0.45 -13.56
N GLN A 221 6.20 -1.20 -13.71
CA GLN A 221 6.32 -2.55 -13.19
C GLN A 221 6.63 -2.54 -11.70
N VAL A 222 5.65 -2.96 -10.89
CA VAL A 222 5.70 -2.97 -9.43
C VAL A 222 5.45 -4.36 -8.87
N PRO A 223 5.95 -4.70 -7.67
CA PRO A 223 5.71 -5.98 -7.04
C PRO A 223 4.32 -6.03 -6.40
N LEU A 224 3.75 -7.23 -6.31
CA LEU A 224 2.72 -7.58 -5.34
C LEU A 224 3.12 -8.87 -4.64
N PHE A 225 3.56 -8.76 -3.40
CA PHE A 225 3.72 -9.91 -2.51
C PHE A 225 2.44 -10.11 -1.70
N VAL A 226 2.04 -11.37 -1.52
CA VAL A 226 0.89 -11.72 -0.68
C VAL A 226 1.26 -12.81 0.31
N PHE A 227 0.76 -12.68 1.55
CA PHE A 227 1.01 -13.60 2.67
C PHE A 227 -0.25 -13.81 3.48
N GLY A 228 -0.51 -15.05 3.91
CA GLY A 228 -1.64 -15.41 4.75
C GLY A 228 -2.57 -16.41 4.09
N ALA A 229 -3.41 -17.06 4.91
CA ALA A 229 -4.27 -18.16 4.46
C ALA A 229 -5.44 -17.73 3.54
N GLY A 230 -5.70 -16.41 3.46
CA GLY A 230 -6.71 -15.86 2.55
C GLY A 230 -6.30 -15.85 1.08
N PHE A 231 -5.02 -16.15 0.76
CA PHE A 231 -4.51 -16.18 -0.61
C PHE A 231 -4.33 -17.60 -1.12
N SER A 232 -4.61 -17.81 -2.43
CA SER A 232 -4.47 -19.11 -3.08
C SER A 232 -3.01 -19.49 -3.36
N LEU A 233 -2.15 -18.50 -3.54
CA LEU A 233 -0.76 -18.64 -4.00
C LEU A 233 -0.61 -19.31 -5.38
N ASP A 234 -1.69 -19.44 -6.14
CA ASP A 234 -1.71 -19.95 -7.52
C ASP A 234 -1.25 -18.88 -8.53
N ASP A 235 -1.12 -19.27 -9.78
CA ASP A 235 -0.84 -18.31 -10.86
C ASP A 235 -2.03 -17.35 -11.02
N ALA A 236 -1.74 -16.07 -11.08
CA ALA A 236 -2.70 -15.00 -11.26
C ALA A 236 -2.06 -13.82 -12.02
N ASP A 237 -2.88 -13.03 -12.66
CA ASP A 237 -2.49 -11.79 -13.36
C ASP A 237 -3.29 -10.62 -12.78
N PRO A 238 -3.00 -10.21 -11.53
CA PRO A 238 -3.73 -9.15 -10.87
C PRO A 238 -3.47 -7.78 -11.51
N GLN A 239 -4.51 -6.95 -11.54
CA GLN A 239 -4.42 -5.57 -12.01
C GLN A 239 -4.44 -4.60 -10.82
N GLN A 240 -3.81 -3.44 -10.96
CA GLN A 240 -3.76 -2.45 -9.88
C GLN A 240 -5.16 -1.99 -9.45
N THR A 241 -6.09 -1.84 -10.40
CA THR A 241 -7.50 -1.50 -10.15
C THR A 241 -8.28 -2.58 -9.43
N GLU A 242 -7.79 -3.82 -9.36
CA GLU A 242 -8.47 -4.93 -8.68
C GLU A 242 -8.10 -5.04 -7.19
N LEU A 243 -7.09 -4.30 -6.73
CA LEU A 243 -6.62 -4.40 -5.33
C LEU A 243 -7.67 -3.96 -4.32
N CYS A 244 -8.42 -2.88 -4.62
CA CYS A 244 -9.51 -2.42 -3.76
C CYS A 244 -10.53 -3.53 -3.48
N GLY A 245 -11.10 -4.12 -4.53
CA GLY A 245 -12.10 -5.17 -4.39
C GLY A 245 -11.54 -6.44 -3.76
N THR A 246 -10.31 -6.82 -4.11
CA THR A 246 -9.63 -7.99 -3.51
C THR A 246 -9.44 -7.82 -1.99
N ILE A 247 -9.05 -6.62 -1.53
CA ILE A 247 -8.94 -6.31 -0.11
C ILE A 247 -10.31 -6.32 0.57
N CYS A 248 -11.35 -5.76 -0.09
CA CYS A 248 -12.71 -5.78 0.45
C CYS A 248 -13.26 -7.21 0.60
N ASP A 249 -12.97 -8.11 -0.36
CA ASP A 249 -13.34 -9.53 -0.23
C ASP A 249 -12.63 -10.18 0.99
N LEU A 250 -11.33 -9.96 1.19
CA LEU A 250 -10.60 -10.44 2.38
C LEU A 250 -11.23 -9.91 3.68
N LEU A 251 -11.66 -8.65 3.68
CA LEU A 251 -12.33 -8.03 4.82
C LEU A 251 -13.79 -8.50 4.99
N GLN A 252 -14.34 -9.21 4.01
CA GLN A 252 -15.76 -9.58 3.92
C GLN A 252 -16.68 -8.34 3.94
N ALA A 253 -16.20 -7.24 3.37
CA ALA A 253 -16.93 -5.99 3.20
C ALA A 253 -17.63 -5.98 1.84
N ALA A 254 -18.93 -5.75 1.82
CA ALA A 254 -19.69 -5.65 0.57
C ALA A 254 -19.20 -4.46 -0.27
N HIS A 255 -18.94 -4.70 -1.56
CA HIS A 255 -18.40 -3.70 -2.49
C HIS A 255 -18.84 -3.96 -3.93
N ASP A 256 -18.63 -2.97 -4.80
CA ASP A 256 -18.94 -3.01 -6.24
C ASP A 256 -17.68 -2.90 -7.14
N LYS A 257 -16.48 -3.10 -6.56
CA LYS A 257 -15.20 -2.88 -7.24
C LYS A 257 -14.70 -4.13 -7.98
N PRO A 258 -13.92 -3.95 -9.06
CA PRO A 258 -13.17 -5.05 -9.67
C PRO A 258 -12.30 -5.77 -8.64
N ARG A 259 -12.10 -7.07 -8.83
CA ARG A 259 -11.29 -7.90 -7.93
C ARG A 259 -10.60 -9.04 -8.68
N CYS A 260 -9.42 -9.41 -8.26
CA CYS A 260 -8.71 -10.57 -8.76
C CYS A 260 -9.07 -11.83 -7.94
N ARG A 261 -10.09 -12.57 -8.37
CA ARG A 261 -10.52 -13.79 -7.67
C ARG A 261 -9.45 -14.88 -7.62
N ALA A 262 -8.54 -14.91 -8.60
CA ALA A 262 -7.47 -15.90 -8.65
C ALA A 262 -6.46 -15.74 -7.49
N LEU A 263 -6.31 -14.54 -6.93
CA LEU A 263 -5.49 -14.30 -5.74
C LEU A 263 -6.07 -14.91 -4.47
N LEU A 264 -7.40 -15.10 -4.39
CA LEU A 264 -8.09 -15.45 -3.16
C LEU A 264 -8.20 -16.97 -3.00
N ALA A 265 -8.00 -17.46 -1.78
CA ALA A 265 -8.31 -18.83 -1.41
C ALA A 265 -9.82 -19.10 -1.55
N GLN A 266 -10.21 -20.38 -1.70
CA GLN A 266 -11.62 -20.74 -1.97
C GLN A 266 -12.57 -20.23 -0.88
N ASP A 267 -12.15 -20.23 0.36
CA ASP A 267 -12.94 -19.78 1.52
C ASP A 267 -12.99 -18.25 1.68
N ALA A 268 -12.22 -17.53 0.89
CA ALA A 268 -12.16 -16.05 0.87
C ALA A 268 -12.82 -15.44 -0.37
N ARG A 269 -13.39 -16.29 -1.27
CA ARG A 269 -14.01 -15.87 -2.55
C ARG A 269 -15.45 -15.42 -2.39
#